data_dcf88272985c9e56318eb1ca1f374176
#
_entry.id   dcf88272985c9e56318eb1ca1f374176
#
_cell.length_a   1.000
_cell.length_b   1.000
_cell.length_c   1.000
_cell.angle_alpha   90.00
_cell.angle_beta   90.00
_cell.angle_gamma   90.00
#
_symmetry.space_group_name_H-M   'P 1'
#
loop_
_entity.id
_entity.type
_entity.pdbx_description
1 polymer ?
#
loop_
_entity_poly.entity_id
_entity_poly.type
_entity_poly.pdbx_seq_one_letter_code
_entity_poly.pdbx_strand_id
1 'polypeptide(L)'
;MNTLLIVIFVLLIVLYLPYLYKTIRLKKINKSHIPEEGSWAELEDGNIYYRWFEPEGEDVNGETVVLIHGFSTPSFVWGGLIDKFCQSGFKVLVYDHFGRGFSERPRINYDKELYVRSLKGLLDNQEISQKVHLIGYSMGGPIVGYFTENYPKLTKSMSLIAPAGFMQRMSGVNSWITKPIIGEWFWHVFSNKIYGVGRMSETSYSDDPLSINEDEFLENFNKQLIFKGFTESLLSTVRCFNLFDCRRMYKDLGKLNIPTFVAWGKMDGVVPYSGSENLKECIPHVELLTIEEGTHDITYRQPTEVGEAINKFLLSNRQ
;
A
#
# COMPACT_ATOMS: atom_id res chain seq x y z
N MET A 1 21.73 22.24 42.18
CA MET A 1 21.46 21.47 40.93
C MET A 1 22.55 21.85 39.96
N ASN A 2 23.27 20.89 39.42
CA ASN A 2 24.49 21.14 38.63
C ASN A 2 24.13 21.90 37.32
N THR A 3 24.81 23.00 36.98
CA THR A 3 24.53 23.81 35.77
C THR A 3 24.45 22.94 34.51
N LEU A 4 25.26 21.89 34.45
CA LEU A 4 25.23 20.90 33.36
C LEU A 4 23.88 20.19 33.23
N LEU A 5 23.26 19.79 34.37
CA LEU A 5 21.94 19.15 34.37
C LEU A 5 20.85 20.09 33.89
N ILE A 6 20.93 21.36 34.24
CA ILE A 6 19.96 22.37 33.75
C ILE A 6 20.11 22.54 32.24
N VAL A 7 21.33 22.64 31.71
CA VAL A 7 21.57 22.75 30.27
C VAL A 7 21.06 21.54 29.53
N ILE A 8 21.34 20.32 30.00
CA ILE A 8 20.82 19.08 29.41
C ILE A 8 19.29 19.08 29.40
N PHE A 9 18.65 19.45 30.51
CA PHE A 9 17.19 19.49 30.63
C PHE A 9 16.58 20.48 29.63
N VAL A 10 17.15 21.67 29.50
CA VAL A 10 16.68 22.67 28.52
C VAL A 10 16.85 22.16 27.09
N LEU A 11 17.98 21.53 26.76
CA LEU A 11 18.20 20.93 25.45
C LEU A 11 17.17 19.83 25.13
N LEU A 12 16.86 18.97 26.08
CA LEU A 12 15.84 17.94 25.92
C LEU A 12 14.45 18.54 25.66
N ILE A 13 14.09 19.61 26.37
CA ILE A 13 12.83 20.32 26.12
C ILE A 13 12.82 20.90 24.70
N VAL A 14 13.87 21.61 24.32
CA VAL A 14 13.98 22.22 22.97
C VAL A 14 13.87 21.17 21.87
N LEU A 15 14.50 20.01 22.04
CA LEU A 15 14.38 18.88 21.11
C LEU A 15 12.98 18.25 21.09
N TYR A 16 12.28 18.24 22.24
CA TYR A 16 10.95 17.64 22.34
C TYR A 16 9.82 18.53 21.81
N LEU A 17 9.97 19.85 21.84
CA LEU A 17 8.95 20.79 21.40
C LEU A 17 8.46 20.59 19.95
N PRO A 18 9.33 20.37 18.95
CA PRO A 18 8.88 20.11 17.58
C PRO A 18 8.00 18.86 17.46
N TYR A 19 8.35 17.79 18.18
CA TYR A 19 7.57 16.57 18.25
C TYR A 19 6.18 16.83 18.89
N LEU A 20 6.16 17.52 20.03
CA LEU A 20 4.94 17.86 20.71
C LEU A 20 4.02 18.74 19.82
N TYR A 21 4.58 19.75 19.16
CA TYR A 21 3.86 20.61 18.24
C TYR A 21 3.19 19.83 17.10
N LYS A 22 3.90 18.83 16.53
CA LYS A 22 3.36 18.00 15.46
C LYS A 22 2.29 17.01 15.92
N THR A 23 2.37 16.52 17.17
CA THR A 23 1.51 15.43 17.64
C THR A 23 0.30 15.87 18.44
N ILE A 24 0.35 17.05 19.11
CA ILE A 24 -0.74 17.53 20.01
C ILE A 24 -2.07 17.79 19.29
N ARG A 25 -1.99 18.12 17.99
CA ARG A 25 -3.17 18.44 17.15
C ARG A 25 -3.74 17.25 16.42
N LEU A 26 -3.10 16.10 16.49
CA LEU A 26 -3.57 14.89 15.80
C LEU A 26 -4.85 14.37 16.45
N LYS A 27 -5.83 14.03 15.62
CA LYS A 27 -7.14 13.54 16.02
C LYS A 27 -7.18 12.02 16.03
N LYS A 28 -8.01 11.44 16.90
CA LYS A 28 -8.36 10.01 16.74
C LYS A 28 -9.37 9.90 15.60
N ILE A 29 -9.16 8.95 14.68
CA ILE A 29 -10.15 8.66 13.65
C ILE A 29 -11.40 8.03 14.28
N ASN A 30 -12.56 8.35 13.76
CA ASN A 30 -13.84 7.77 14.14
C ASN A 30 -14.79 7.73 12.94
N LYS A 31 -15.96 7.16 13.12
CA LYS A 31 -16.94 6.93 12.05
C LYS A 31 -17.40 8.22 11.33
N SER A 32 -17.36 9.40 11.99
CA SER A 32 -17.76 10.67 11.36
C SER A 32 -16.76 11.22 10.33
N HIS A 33 -15.59 10.59 10.22
CA HIS A 33 -14.57 10.98 9.24
C HIS A 33 -14.62 10.14 7.97
N ILE A 34 -15.48 9.11 7.93
CA ILE A 34 -15.58 8.19 6.79
C ILE A 34 -16.39 8.86 5.69
N PRO A 35 -15.91 8.85 4.43
CA PRO A 35 -16.71 9.26 3.29
C PRO A 35 -18.02 8.46 3.19
N GLU A 36 -19.09 9.10 2.70
CA GLU A 36 -20.43 8.48 2.59
C GLU A 36 -20.45 7.26 1.68
N GLU A 37 -19.57 7.22 0.68
CA GLU A 37 -19.46 6.14 -0.31
C GLU A 37 -18.77 4.89 0.24
N GLY A 38 -18.17 4.96 1.43
CA GLY A 38 -17.43 3.85 2.05
C GLY A 38 -18.04 3.43 3.38
N SER A 39 -17.49 2.36 3.93
CA SER A 39 -17.93 1.80 5.21
C SER A 39 -16.77 1.28 6.03
N TRP A 40 -17.02 0.97 7.30
CA TRP A 40 -16.12 0.23 8.16
C TRP A 40 -16.57 -1.23 8.29
N ALA A 41 -15.62 -2.15 8.08
CA ALA A 41 -15.73 -3.54 8.50
C ALA A 41 -15.10 -3.67 9.89
N GLU A 42 -15.86 -4.20 10.85
CA GLU A 42 -15.36 -4.50 12.18
C GLU A 42 -14.61 -5.83 12.16
N LEU A 43 -13.30 -5.79 12.42
CA LEU A 43 -12.41 -6.93 12.46
C LEU A 43 -11.82 -7.10 13.87
N GLU A 44 -11.06 -8.18 14.10
CA GLU A 44 -10.44 -8.50 15.39
C GLU A 44 -9.57 -7.35 15.95
N ASP A 45 -8.79 -6.68 15.09
CA ASP A 45 -7.85 -5.62 15.48
C ASP A 45 -8.44 -4.20 15.42
N GLY A 46 -9.70 -4.04 15.01
CA GLY A 46 -10.39 -2.75 14.85
C GLY A 46 -11.16 -2.63 13.55
N ASN A 47 -11.46 -1.42 13.16
CA ASN A 47 -12.26 -1.14 11.97
C ASN A 47 -11.40 -0.82 10.75
N ILE A 48 -11.67 -1.51 9.64
CA ILE A 48 -11.06 -1.26 8.32
C ILE A 48 -12.05 -0.55 7.42
N TYR A 49 -11.61 0.58 6.83
CA TYR A 49 -12.35 1.26 5.78
C TYR A 49 -12.28 0.46 4.49
N TYR A 50 -13.45 0.29 3.84
CA TYR A 50 -13.57 -0.31 2.53
C TYR A 50 -14.65 0.38 1.69
N ARG A 51 -14.58 0.17 0.37
CA ARG A 51 -15.57 0.61 -0.59
C ARG A 51 -15.75 -0.44 -1.68
N TRP A 52 -17.00 -0.65 -2.07
CA TRP A 52 -17.37 -1.47 -3.22
C TRP A 52 -17.63 -0.60 -4.44
N PHE A 53 -17.27 -1.13 -5.59
CA PHE A 53 -17.68 -0.61 -6.89
C PHE A 53 -18.33 -1.74 -7.66
N GLU A 54 -19.56 -1.49 -8.10
CA GLU A 54 -20.35 -2.47 -8.78
C GLU A 54 -19.98 -2.56 -10.26
N PRO A 55 -20.10 -3.74 -10.89
CA PRO A 55 -19.84 -3.89 -12.32
C PRO A 55 -20.85 -3.09 -13.15
N GLU A 56 -20.39 -2.62 -14.29
CA GLU A 56 -21.22 -1.88 -15.24
C GLU A 56 -21.67 -2.80 -16.39
N GLY A 57 -22.88 -2.53 -16.96
CA GLY A 57 -23.38 -3.20 -18.14
C GLY A 57 -24.03 -4.56 -17.90
N GLU A 58 -24.25 -5.32 -18.99
CA GLU A 58 -24.96 -6.61 -18.98
C GLU A 58 -24.01 -7.81 -18.73
N ASP A 59 -22.70 -7.63 -18.92
CA ASP A 59 -21.69 -8.69 -18.81
C ASP A 59 -21.12 -8.86 -17.37
N VAL A 60 -22.02 -8.82 -16.39
CA VAL A 60 -21.62 -9.09 -14.98
C VAL A 60 -21.13 -10.52 -14.86
N ASN A 61 -19.86 -10.69 -14.54
CA ASN A 61 -19.23 -12.02 -14.49
C ASN A 61 -19.25 -12.68 -13.10
N GLY A 62 -19.71 -11.96 -12.08
CA GLY A 62 -19.77 -12.47 -10.69
C GLY A 62 -18.41 -12.57 -10.00
N GLU A 63 -17.32 -12.11 -10.63
CA GLU A 63 -15.97 -12.21 -10.09
C GLU A 63 -15.56 -10.92 -9.37
N THR A 64 -14.78 -11.09 -8.32
CA THR A 64 -14.33 -9.99 -7.48
C THR A 64 -12.84 -9.71 -7.69
N VAL A 65 -12.52 -8.44 -7.89
CA VAL A 65 -11.17 -7.89 -7.87
C VAL A 65 -10.96 -7.15 -6.54
N VAL A 66 -9.89 -7.47 -5.82
CA VAL A 66 -9.52 -6.80 -4.56
C VAL A 66 -8.24 -6.01 -4.77
N LEU A 67 -8.26 -4.72 -4.44
CA LEU A 67 -7.15 -3.79 -4.66
C LEU A 67 -6.43 -3.50 -3.33
N ILE A 68 -5.15 -3.87 -3.25
CA ILE A 68 -4.30 -3.84 -2.08
C ILE A 68 -3.22 -2.78 -2.24
N HIS A 69 -3.40 -1.62 -1.60
CA HIS A 69 -2.52 -0.46 -1.78
C HIS A 69 -1.13 -0.61 -1.13
N GLY A 70 -0.26 0.39 -1.38
CA GLY A 70 1.13 0.40 -0.95
C GLY A 70 1.37 0.85 0.49
N PHE A 71 2.61 1.31 0.77
CA PHE A 71 3.11 1.60 2.11
C PHE A 71 2.43 2.80 2.78
N SER A 72 2.37 3.96 2.09
CA SER A 72 1.92 5.23 2.68
C SER A 72 0.69 5.83 2.02
N THR A 73 0.38 5.40 0.81
CA THR A 73 -0.74 5.92 -0.01
C THR A 73 -1.94 4.98 0.11
N PRO A 74 -3.08 5.45 0.63
CA PRO A 74 -4.29 4.63 0.76
C PRO A 74 -5.01 4.41 -0.57
N SER A 75 -6.20 3.84 -0.51
CA SER A 75 -6.97 3.32 -1.65
C SER A 75 -7.29 4.32 -2.77
N PHE A 76 -7.16 5.63 -2.55
CA PHE A 76 -7.39 6.63 -3.60
C PHE A 76 -6.49 6.46 -4.83
N VAL A 77 -5.30 5.83 -4.67
CA VAL A 77 -4.37 5.60 -5.79
C VAL A 77 -4.93 4.69 -6.89
N TRP A 78 -6.05 4.04 -6.63
CA TRP A 78 -6.71 3.12 -7.55
C TRP A 78 -7.72 3.81 -8.49
N GLY A 79 -8.01 5.12 -8.28
CA GLY A 79 -9.08 5.83 -8.99
C GLY A 79 -9.09 5.61 -10.50
N GLY A 80 -7.93 5.73 -11.15
CA GLY A 80 -7.82 5.58 -12.60
C GLY A 80 -7.96 4.14 -13.14
N LEU A 81 -8.01 3.11 -12.27
CA LEU A 81 -8.11 1.70 -12.69
C LEU A 81 -9.49 1.09 -12.47
N ILE A 82 -10.24 1.60 -11.49
CA ILE A 82 -11.49 0.98 -11.00
C ILE A 82 -12.52 0.84 -12.12
N ASP A 83 -12.80 1.94 -12.82
CA ASP A 83 -13.84 1.97 -13.86
C ASP A 83 -13.56 0.95 -14.96
N LYS A 84 -12.28 0.76 -15.32
CA LYS A 84 -11.88 -0.22 -16.33
C LYS A 84 -12.29 -1.64 -15.93
N PHE A 85 -12.13 -2.00 -14.68
CA PHE A 85 -12.50 -3.33 -14.17
C PHE A 85 -14.03 -3.46 -14.06
N CYS A 86 -14.72 -2.42 -13.58
CA CYS A 86 -16.17 -2.40 -13.51
C CYS A 86 -16.83 -2.52 -14.90
N GLN A 87 -16.34 -1.79 -15.91
CA GLN A 87 -16.77 -1.88 -17.30
C GLN A 87 -16.54 -3.26 -17.91
N SER A 88 -15.58 -4.02 -17.37
CA SER A 88 -15.32 -5.40 -17.78
C SER A 88 -16.10 -6.44 -16.97
N GLY A 89 -17.08 -6.01 -16.18
CA GLY A 89 -18.00 -6.88 -15.44
C GLY A 89 -17.49 -7.38 -14.10
N PHE A 90 -16.35 -6.89 -13.60
CA PHE A 90 -15.84 -7.25 -12.28
C PHE A 90 -16.46 -6.38 -11.19
N LYS A 91 -16.76 -6.98 -10.05
CA LYS A 91 -17.03 -6.26 -8.81
C LYS A 91 -15.69 -5.92 -8.13
N VAL A 92 -15.48 -4.66 -7.76
CA VAL A 92 -14.18 -4.20 -7.24
C VAL A 92 -14.31 -3.82 -5.76
N LEU A 93 -13.45 -4.42 -4.93
CA LEU A 93 -13.30 -4.10 -3.52
C LEU A 93 -11.98 -3.35 -3.32
N VAL A 94 -12.06 -2.12 -2.80
CA VAL A 94 -10.91 -1.38 -2.31
C VAL A 94 -10.98 -1.26 -0.79
N TYR A 95 -9.84 -1.17 -0.11
CA TYR A 95 -9.80 -0.94 1.32
C TYR A 95 -8.52 -0.20 1.71
N ASP A 96 -8.55 0.43 2.88
CA ASP A 96 -7.36 1.02 3.48
C ASP A 96 -6.80 0.08 4.54
N HIS A 97 -5.49 -0.19 4.49
CA HIS A 97 -4.82 -0.94 5.56
C HIS A 97 -5.00 -0.26 6.92
N PHE A 98 -4.98 -1.02 8.00
CA PHE A 98 -4.81 -0.45 9.33
C PHE A 98 -3.69 0.58 9.34
N GLY A 99 -3.91 1.72 10.00
CA GLY A 99 -2.93 2.77 10.07
C GLY A 99 -2.92 3.75 8.90
N ARG A 100 -3.66 3.52 7.81
CA ARG A 100 -3.72 4.34 6.59
C ARG A 100 -5.13 4.82 6.33
N GLY A 101 -5.23 5.84 5.50
CA GLY A 101 -6.50 6.37 5.02
C GLY A 101 -7.54 6.57 6.12
N PHE A 102 -8.68 5.96 5.94
CA PHE A 102 -9.81 6.02 6.86
C PHE A 102 -9.97 4.79 7.77
N SER A 103 -9.02 3.83 7.73
CA SER A 103 -8.98 2.71 8.67
C SER A 103 -8.49 3.12 10.05
N GLU A 104 -8.85 2.36 11.08
CA GLU A 104 -8.34 2.58 12.43
C GLU A 104 -6.82 2.33 12.54
N ARG A 105 -6.25 2.81 13.62
CA ARG A 105 -4.80 2.78 13.90
C ARG A 105 -4.54 2.09 15.24
N PRO A 106 -4.72 0.74 15.28
CA PRO A 106 -4.47 -0.02 16.50
C PRO A 106 -2.98 0.07 16.90
N ARG A 107 -2.72 0.05 18.21
CA ARG A 107 -1.36 0.07 18.76
C ARG A 107 -0.79 -1.34 18.86
N ILE A 108 -0.50 -1.93 17.74
CA ILE A 108 0.03 -3.28 17.59
C ILE A 108 1.21 -3.28 16.61
N ASN A 109 1.87 -4.40 16.42
CA ASN A 109 2.87 -4.56 15.37
C ASN A 109 2.22 -4.61 14.00
N TYR A 110 2.75 -3.83 13.08
CA TYR A 110 2.32 -3.81 11.69
C TYR A 110 3.23 -4.76 10.88
N ASP A 111 3.06 -6.03 11.14
CA ASP A 111 3.79 -7.13 10.51
C ASP A 111 2.98 -7.80 9.38
N LYS A 112 3.57 -8.79 8.73
CA LYS A 112 2.90 -9.54 7.65
C LYS A 112 1.65 -10.27 8.14
N GLU A 113 1.69 -10.76 9.38
CA GLU A 113 0.58 -11.47 10.01
C GLU A 113 -0.65 -10.56 10.16
N LEU A 114 -0.46 -9.31 10.58
CA LEU A 114 -1.53 -8.31 10.64
C LEU A 114 -2.15 -8.06 9.26
N TYR A 115 -1.32 -7.82 8.24
CA TYR A 115 -1.83 -7.51 6.90
C TYR A 115 -2.57 -8.70 6.29
N VAL A 116 -2.08 -9.92 6.46
CA VAL A 116 -2.71 -11.14 5.96
C VAL A 116 -4.04 -11.41 6.66
N ARG A 117 -4.08 -11.35 8.02
CA ARG A 117 -5.32 -11.61 8.76
C ARG A 117 -6.35 -10.51 8.57
N SER A 118 -5.92 -9.24 8.38
CA SER A 118 -6.85 -8.15 8.10
C SER A 118 -7.50 -8.29 6.72
N LEU A 119 -6.74 -8.68 5.68
CA LEU A 119 -7.32 -8.98 4.37
C LEU A 119 -8.27 -10.18 4.45
N LYS A 120 -7.87 -11.27 5.14
CA LYS A 120 -8.74 -12.43 5.33
C LYS A 120 -10.01 -12.07 6.10
N GLY A 121 -9.88 -11.32 7.19
CA GLY A 121 -11.02 -10.85 7.99
C GLY A 121 -11.96 -9.95 7.20
N LEU A 122 -11.43 -9.08 6.32
CA LEU A 122 -12.25 -8.26 5.43
C LEU A 122 -13.04 -9.14 4.44
N LEU A 123 -12.39 -10.11 3.80
CA LEU A 123 -13.09 -11.02 2.88
C LEU A 123 -14.19 -11.81 3.61
N ASP A 124 -13.93 -12.29 4.82
CA ASP A 124 -14.93 -12.99 5.63
C ASP A 124 -16.08 -12.08 6.06
N ASN A 125 -15.79 -10.86 6.49
CA ASN A 125 -16.79 -9.85 6.85
C ASN A 125 -17.70 -9.50 5.67
N GLN A 126 -17.15 -9.53 4.44
CA GLN A 126 -17.88 -9.28 3.19
C GLN A 126 -18.46 -10.56 2.57
N GLU A 127 -18.45 -11.68 3.31
CA GLU A 127 -19.01 -12.99 2.89
C GLU A 127 -18.39 -13.52 1.58
N ILE A 128 -17.14 -13.13 1.27
CA ILE A 128 -16.43 -13.58 0.08
C ILE A 128 -15.78 -14.93 0.36
N SER A 129 -16.39 -16.00 -0.13
CA SER A 129 -15.90 -17.38 -0.02
C SER A 129 -15.33 -17.95 -1.32
N GLN A 130 -15.63 -17.32 -2.47
CA GLN A 130 -15.09 -17.67 -3.77
C GLN A 130 -13.68 -17.14 -3.97
N LYS A 131 -13.00 -17.67 -4.99
CA LYS A 131 -11.69 -17.15 -5.40
C LYS A 131 -11.82 -15.71 -5.91
N VAL A 132 -10.84 -14.88 -5.55
CA VAL A 132 -10.76 -13.48 -5.96
C VAL A 132 -9.50 -13.21 -6.75
N HIS A 133 -9.53 -12.21 -7.61
CA HIS A 133 -8.36 -11.62 -8.22
C HIS A 133 -7.75 -10.60 -7.26
N LEU A 134 -6.47 -10.73 -6.95
CA LEU A 134 -5.75 -9.84 -6.03
C LEU A 134 -4.81 -8.94 -6.81
N ILE A 135 -4.94 -7.62 -6.64
CA ILE A 135 -4.04 -6.64 -7.27
C ILE A 135 -3.31 -5.90 -6.16
N GLY A 136 -1.98 -6.02 -6.12
CA GLY A 136 -1.15 -5.43 -5.08
C GLY A 136 -0.14 -4.43 -5.62
N TYR A 137 -0.15 -3.19 -5.10
CA TYR A 137 0.81 -2.15 -5.44
C TYR A 137 1.90 -2.02 -4.38
N SER A 138 3.17 -1.99 -4.80
CA SER A 138 4.32 -1.75 -3.91
C SER A 138 4.32 -2.72 -2.71
N MET A 139 4.14 -2.25 -1.47
CA MET A 139 3.93 -3.10 -0.28
C MET A 139 2.74 -4.05 -0.42
N GLY A 140 1.71 -3.67 -1.18
CA GLY A 140 0.58 -4.54 -1.49
C GLY A 140 0.98 -5.83 -2.20
N GLY A 141 2.07 -5.82 -2.97
CA GLY A 141 2.60 -7.02 -3.63
C GLY A 141 2.97 -8.14 -2.65
N PRO A 142 3.88 -7.92 -1.69
CA PRO A 142 4.14 -8.89 -0.63
C PRO A 142 2.91 -9.28 0.20
N ILE A 143 1.96 -8.36 0.44
CA ILE A 143 0.72 -8.71 1.15
C ILE A 143 -0.11 -9.71 0.33
N VAL A 144 -0.29 -9.47 -0.98
CA VAL A 144 -0.91 -10.43 -1.90
C VAL A 144 -0.17 -11.76 -1.86
N GLY A 145 1.17 -11.72 -1.91
CA GLY A 145 1.99 -12.92 -1.87
C GLY A 145 1.79 -13.75 -0.61
N TYR A 146 1.95 -13.16 0.57
CA TYR A 146 1.74 -13.85 1.84
C TYR A 146 0.29 -14.30 2.04
N PHE A 147 -0.68 -13.52 1.58
CA PHE A 147 -2.08 -13.95 1.59
C PHE A 147 -2.27 -15.20 0.73
N THR A 148 -1.75 -15.20 -0.48
CA THR A 148 -1.87 -16.33 -1.41
C THR A 148 -1.14 -17.58 -0.89
N GLU A 149 0.04 -17.43 -0.27
CA GLU A 149 0.75 -18.52 0.39
C GLU A 149 -0.09 -19.18 1.48
N ASN A 150 -0.83 -18.39 2.27
CA ASN A 150 -1.69 -18.90 3.36
C ASN A 150 -3.05 -19.39 2.87
N TYR A 151 -3.61 -18.75 1.84
CA TYR A 151 -4.97 -19.01 1.32
C TYR A 151 -5.01 -19.23 -0.20
N PRO A 152 -4.25 -20.20 -0.75
CA PRO A 152 -4.16 -20.39 -2.20
C PRO A 152 -5.52 -20.75 -2.84
N LYS A 153 -6.44 -21.32 -2.06
CA LYS A 153 -7.79 -21.66 -2.52
C LYS A 153 -8.72 -20.45 -2.69
N LEU A 154 -8.38 -19.31 -2.10
CA LEU A 154 -9.11 -18.05 -2.23
C LEU A 154 -8.51 -17.15 -3.32
N THR A 155 -7.34 -17.46 -3.86
CA THR A 155 -6.69 -16.66 -4.89
C THR A 155 -6.94 -17.25 -6.27
N LYS A 156 -7.52 -16.46 -7.17
CA LYS A 156 -7.75 -16.80 -8.56
C LYS A 156 -6.57 -16.42 -9.42
N SER A 157 -6.12 -15.18 -9.30
CA SER A 157 -4.90 -14.67 -9.94
C SER A 157 -4.28 -13.56 -9.10
N MET A 158 -3.02 -13.25 -9.36
CA MET A 158 -2.28 -12.16 -8.75
C MET A 158 -1.81 -11.18 -9.83
N SER A 159 -2.07 -9.88 -9.63
CA SER A 159 -1.44 -8.81 -10.41
C SER A 159 -0.63 -7.93 -9.47
N LEU A 160 0.65 -7.79 -9.73
CA LEU A 160 1.60 -7.08 -8.88
C LEU A 160 2.09 -5.83 -9.60
N ILE A 161 1.98 -4.66 -8.99
CA ILE A 161 2.45 -3.40 -9.56
C ILE A 161 3.63 -2.91 -8.74
N ALA A 162 4.82 -2.85 -9.36
CA ALA A 162 6.07 -2.44 -8.72
C ALA A 162 6.26 -3.07 -7.31
N PRO A 163 6.13 -4.41 -7.15
CA PRO A 163 6.04 -5.05 -5.86
C PRO A 163 7.34 -4.93 -5.07
N ALA A 164 7.25 -4.63 -3.78
CA ALA A 164 8.38 -4.69 -2.85
C ALA A 164 8.90 -6.13 -2.67
N GLY A 165 10.09 -6.28 -2.08
CA GLY A 165 10.65 -7.59 -1.74
C GLY A 165 11.99 -7.92 -2.38
N PHE A 166 12.55 -7.00 -3.17
CA PHE A 166 13.88 -7.10 -3.77
C PHE A 166 14.68 -5.80 -3.60
N MET A 167 14.57 -5.17 -2.43
CA MET A 167 15.21 -3.89 -2.13
C MET A 167 16.41 -4.07 -1.20
N GLN A 168 17.31 -3.09 -1.20
CA GLN A 168 18.38 -3.04 -0.22
C GLN A 168 17.86 -2.57 1.14
N ARG A 169 18.28 -3.25 2.22
CA ARG A 169 17.95 -2.83 3.59
C ARG A 169 18.68 -1.52 3.92
N MET A 170 18.01 -0.67 4.70
CA MET A 170 18.65 0.47 5.30
C MET A 170 19.81 0.00 6.20
N SER A 171 21.00 0.56 6.01
CA SER A 171 22.20 0.23 6.78
C SER A 171 22.86 1.50 7.36
N GLY A 172 23.77 1.31 8.30
CA GLY A 172 24.52 2.42 8.90
C GLY A 172 23.65 3.43 9.63
N VAL A 173 23.94 4.73 9.44
CA VAL A 173 23.23 5.85 10.10
C VAL A 173 21.75 5.84 9.80
N ASN A 174 21.34 5.42 8.61
CA ASN A 174 19.93 5.36 8.22
C ASN A 174 19.11 4.36 9.07
N SER A 175 19.74 3.37 9.70
CA SER A 175 19.04 2.44 10.59
C SER A 175 18.60 3.09 11.92
N TRP A 176 19.20 4.21 12.32
CA TRP A 176 18.84 4.90 13.56
C TRP A 176 17.44 5.49 13.55
N ILE A 177 16.96 5.91 12.36
CA ILE A 177 15.60 6.44 12.19
C ILE A 177 14.51 5.40 12.42
N THR A 178 14.87 4.13 12.56
CA THR A 178 13.94 3.05 12.91
C THR A 178 13.99 2.66 14.39
N LYS A 179 14.97 3.19 15.19
CA LYS A 179 15.10 2.84 16.59
C LYS A 179 13.98 3.48 17.44
N PRO A 180 13.52 2.81 18.51
CA PRO A 180 12.56 3.38 19.45
C PRO A 180 13.00 4.75 19.97
N ILE A 181 12.04 5.63 20.22
CA ILE A 181 12.18 7.03 20.66
C ILE A 181 12.77 7.93 19.57
N ILE A 182 13.94 7.60 19.03
CA ILE A 182 14.60 8.39 17.96
C ILE A 182 13.75 8.34 16.68
N GLY A 183 13.26 7.15 16.32
CA GLY A 183 12.40 6.97 15.14
C GLY A 183 11.13 7.77 15.25
N GLU A 184 10.39 7.65 16.35
CA GLU A 184 9.15 8.40 16.56
C GLU A 184 9.38 9.91 16.46
N TRP A 185 10.42 10.40 17.10
CA TRP A 185 10.77 11.82 17.01
C TRP A 185 11.12 12.24 15.59
N PHE A 186 12.00 11.49 14.93
CA PHE A 186 12.49 11.81 13.58
C PHE A 186 11.35 11.79 12.55
N TRP A 187 10.52 10.73 12.57
CA TRP A 187 9.43 10.59 11.60
C TRP A 187 8.34 11.65 11.77
N HIS A 188 8.04 12.08 13.00
CA HIS A 188 7.09 13.17 13.20
C HIS A 188 7.67 14.53 12.83
N VAL A 189 8.91 14.83 13.24
CA VAL A 189 9.53 16.14 13.00
C VAL A 189 9.80 16.36 11.51
N PHE A 190 10.29 15.34 10.81
CA PHE A 190 10.63 15.38 9.40
C PHE A 190 9.58 14.75 8.46
N SER A 191 8.36 14.59 8.93
CA SER A 191 7.26 13.95 8.21
C SER A 191 7.11 14.42 6.76
N ASN A 192 7.12 15.74 6.51
CA ASN A 192 6.97 16.31 5.18
C ASN A 192 8.08 15.87 4.20
N LYS A 193 9.31 15.67 4.70
CA LYS A 193 10.43 15.18 3.88
C LYS A 193 10.36 13.68 3.67
N ILE A 194 9.94 12.92 4.68
CA ILE A 194 9.87 11.45 4.64
C ILE A 194 8.76 11.01 3.70
N TYR A 195 7.61 11.68 3.74
CA TYR A 195 6.45 11.30 2.92
C TYR A 195 6.49 11.87 1.52
N GLY A 196 7.51 12.67 1.18
CA GLY A 196 7.61 13.30 -0.13
C GLY A 196 6.50 14.33 -0.40
N VAL A 197 5.81 14.81 0.64
CA VAL A 197 4.78 15.84 0.53
C VAL A 197 5.40 17.09 -0.10
N GLY A 198 5.00 17.44 -1.33
CA GLY A 198 5.58 18.51 -2.13
C GLY A 198 6.74 18.07 -3.04
N ARG A 199 6.95 16.77 -3.25
CA ARG A 199 7.85 16.21 -4.26
C ARG A 199 7.17 15.07 -5.01
N MET A 200 6.13 15.35 -5.72
CA MET A 200 5.96 14.60 -6.95
C MET A 200 7.09 15.09 -7.84
N SER A 201 7.99 14.18 -8.22
CA SER A 201 9.19 14.59 -8.95
C SER A 201 8.75 15.29 -10.23
N GLU A 202 9.49 16.34 -10.65
CA GLU A 202 9.28 17.00 -11.95
C GLU A 202 9.32 16.01 -13.12
N THR A 203 9.85 14.81 -12.89
CA THR A 203 9.85 13.66 -13.81
C THR A 203 8.56 12.84 -13.81
N SER A 204 7.62 13.12 -12.91
CA SER A 204 6.34 12.37 -12.80
C SER A 204 5.18 13.02 -13.54
N TYR A 205 5.42 13.94 -14.47
CA TYR A 205 4.37 14.43 -15.35
C TYR A 205 3.90 13.29 -16.26
N SER A 206 2.59 13.09 -16.33
CA SER A 206 1.97 12.09 -17.19
C SER A 206 0.89 12.72 -18.05
N ASP A 207 0.89 12.41 -19.33
CA ASP A 207 -0.17 12.79 -20.28
C ASP A 207 -1.38 11.84 -20.21
N ASP A 208 -1.35 10.86 -19.33
CA ASP A 208 -2.46 9.90 -19.14
C ASP A 208 -3.70 10.65 -18.59
N PRO A 209 -4.83 10.63 -19.30
CA PRO A 209 -6.04 11.38 -18.93
C PRO A 209 -6.66 10.91 -17.60
N LEU A 210 -6.33 9.70 -17.15
CA LEU A 210 -6.80 9.15 -15.88
C LEU A 210 -5.76 9.31 -14.75
N SER A 211 -4.64 9.99 -15.02
CA SER A 211 -3.62 10.22 -13.99
C SER A 211 -4.13 11.17 -12.91
N ILE A 212 -3.77 10.87 -11.66
CA ILE A 212 -4.01 11.77 -10.53
C ILE A 212 -2.99 12.92 -10.62
N ASN A 213 -3.45 14.16 -10.68
CA ASN A 213 -2.56 15.32 -10.66
C ASN A 213 -1.98 15.57 -9.25
N GLU A 214 -0.96 16.44 -9.16
CA GLU A 214 -0.26 16.68 -7.89
C GLU A 214 -1.18 17.25 -6.80
N ASP A 215 -2.03 18.21 -7.13
CA ASP A 215 -2.93 18.86 -6.17
C ASP A 215 -3.94 17.85 -5.60
N GLU A 216 -4.53 17.04 -6.47
CA GLU A 216 -5.46 15.97 -6.08
C GLU A 216 -4.77 14.91 -5.22
N PHE A 217 -3.55 14.51 -5.61
CA PHE A 217 -2.75 13.57 -4.81
C PHE A 217 -2.47 14.13 -3.42
N LEU A 218 -2.00 15.38 -3.33
CA LEU A 218 -1.69 16.04 -2.06
C LEU A 218 -2.94 16.21 -1.19
N GLU A 219 -4.07 16.60 -1.79
CA GLU A 219 -5.33 16.71 -1.08
C GLU A 219 -5.72 15.37 -0.43
N ASN A 220 -5.74 14.29 -1.21
CA ASN A 220 -6.11 12.96 -0.72
C ASN A 220 -5.09 12.41 0.28
N PHE A 221 -3.80 12.60 0.03
CA PHE A 221 -2.75 12.17 0.94
C PHE A 221 -2.80 12.88 2.29
N ASN A 222 -3.06 14.19 2.29
CA ASN A 222 -3.10 15.01 3.49
C ASN A 222 -4.29 14.67 4.41
N LYS A 223 -5.39 14.14 3.88
CA LYS A 223 -6.56 13.71 4.66
C LYS A 223 -6.19 12.73 5.80
N GLN A 224 -5.18 11.91 5.61
CA GLN A 224 -4.75 10.93 6.64
C GLN A 224 -3.75 11.49 7.64
N LEU A 225 -3.02 12.56 7.29
CA LEU A 225 -1.96 13.12 8.14
C LEU A 225 -2.48 13.78 9.42
N ILE A 226 -3.75 14.15 9.44
CA ILE A 226 -4.39 14.75 10.61
C ILE A 226 -4.71 13.73 11.70
N PHE A 227 -4.61 12.43 11.40
CA PHE A 227 -4.98 11.37 12.33
C PHE A 227 -3.77 10.81 13.07
N LYS A 228 -3.92 10.67 14.38
CA LYS A 228 -2.94 10.04 15.26
C LYS A 228 -2.75 8.57 14.90
N GLY A 229 -1.51 8.12 14.86
CA GLY A 229 -1.16 6.72 14.59
C GLY A 229 -0.72 6.43 13.15
N PHE A 230 -0.88 7.40 12.22
CA PHE A 230 -0.38 7.23 10.85
C PHE A 230 1.14 7.04 10.81
N THR A 231 1.88 7.98 11.37
CA THR A 231 3.35 7.92 11.42
C THR A 231 3.85 6.70 12.18
N GLU A 232 3.23 6.39 13.32
CA GLU A 232 3.57 5.23 14.14
C GLU A 232 3.34 3.92 13.41
N SER A 233 2.25 3.82 12.63
CA SER A 233 1.95 2.62 11.85
C SER A 233 2.95 2.39 10.72
N LEU A 234 3.39 3.46 10.03
CA LEU A 234 4.44 3.37 9.02
C LEU A 234 5.75 2.91 9.63
N LEU A 235 6.15 3.51 10.74
CA LEU A 235 7.37 3.17 11.44
C LEU A 235 7.34 1.73 11.96
N SER A 236 6.21 1.28 12.50
CA SER A 236 6.00 -0.10 12.91
C SER A 236 6.10 -1.07 11.73
N THR A 237 5.53 -0.71 10.57
CA THR A 237 5.67 -1.52 9.35
C THR A 237 7.13 -1.69 8.94
N VAL A 238 7.92 -0.61 8.93
CA VAL A 238 9.36 -0.68 8.57
C VAL A 238 10.14 -1.56 9.56
N ARG A 239 9.72 -1.59 10.83
CA ARG A 239 10.37 -2.42 11.88
C ARG A 239 9.97 -3.89 11.83
N CYS A 240 8.71 -4.17 11.51
CA CYS A 240 8.11 -5.48 11.74
C CYS A 240 7.80 -6.26 10.46
N PHE A 241 7.65 -5.57 9.32
CA PHE A 241 7.39 -6.21 8.04
C PHE A 241 8.64 -6.18 7.15
N ASN A 242 9.17 -7.34 6.81
CA ASN A 242 10.32 -7.42 5.91
C ASN A 242 9.90 -7.17 4.45
N LEU A 243 9.90 -5.91 4.04
CA LEU A 243 9.62 -5.49 2.66
C LEU A 243 10.87 -5.49 1.78
N PHE A 244 12.05 -5.74 2.35
CA PHE A 244 13.33 -5.64 1.63
C PHE A 244 13.69 -6.94 0.91
N ASP A 245 13.38 -8.09 1.53
CA ASP A 245 13.66 -9.41 0.96
C ASP A 245 12.48 -10.36 1.19
N CYS A 246 11.68 -10.55 0.15
CA CYS A 246 10.56 -11.49 0.11
C CYS A 246 10.82 -12.66 -0.86
N ARG A 247 12.05 -12.87 -1.28
CA ARG A 247 12.43 -13.85 -2.30
C ARG A 247 11.95 -15.26 -1.99
N ARG A 248 12.00 -15.67 -0.71
CA ARG A 248 11.52 -16.99 -0.29
C ARG A 248 10.03 -17.16 -0.59
N MET A 249 9.22 -16.20 -0.18
CA MET A 249 7.77 -16.20 -0.41
C MET A 249 7.46 -16.26 -1.92
N TYR A 250 8.09 -15.39 -2.74
CA TYR A 250 7.87 -15.41 -4.18
C TYR A 250 8.29 -16.75 -4.82
N LYS A 251 9.37 -17.41 -4.36
CA LYS A 251 9.75 -18.75 -4.82
C LYS A 251 8.70 -19.81 -4.46
N ASP A 252 8.11 -19.72 -3.29
CA ASP A 252 7.06 -20.65 -2.86
C ASP A 252 5.76 -20.41 -3.65
N LEU A 253 5.42 -19.18 -4.01
CA LEU A 253 4.33 -18.85 -4.92
C LEU A 253 4.54 -19.41 -6.34
N GLY A 254 5.76 -19.36 -6.85
CA GLY A 254 6.09 -19.94 -8.17
C GLY A 254 5.77 -21.43 -8.31
N LYS A 255 5.62 -22.14 -7.20
CA LYS A 255 5.23 -23.56 -7.16
C LYS A 255 3.72 -23.80 -7.23
N LEU A 256 2.92 -22.74 -6.96
CA LEU A 256 1.46 -22.86 -6.87
C LEU A 256 0.73 -22.78 -8.21
N ASN A 257 1.43 -22.45 -9.28
CA ASN A 257 0.87 -22.28 -10.64
C ASN A 257 -0.38 -21.36 -10.71
N ILE A 258 -0.46 -20.38 -9.78
CA ILE A 258 -1.51 -19.37 -9.81
C ILE A 258 -1.13 -18.35 -10.88
N PRO A 259 -2.03 -18.01 -11.82
CA PRO A 259 -1.76 -17.00 -12.84
C PRO A 259 -1.25 -15.70 -12.20
N THR A 260 -0.10 -15.22 -12.68
CA THR A 260 0.57 -14.06 -12.10
C THR A 260 1.01 -13.10 -13.19
N PHE A 261 0.64 -11.83 -13.00
CA PHE A 261 1.04 -10.69 -13.83
C PHE A 261 1.85 -9.71 -13.00
N VAL A 262 2.80 -9.03 -13.62
CA VAL A 262 3.53 -7.92 -12.98
C VAL A 262 3.67 -6.74 -13.94
N ALA A 263 3.39 -5.53 -13.47
CA ALA A 263 3.72 -4.28 -14.14
C ALA A 263 4.84 -3.56 -13.38
N TRP A 264 5.82 -3.02 -14.10
CA TRP A 264 6.95 -2.34 -13.48
C TRP A 264 7.46 -1.18 -14.33
N GLY A 265 7.67 -0.03 -13.69
CA GLY A 265 8.33 1.12 -14.30
C GLY A 265 9.84 0.91 -14.38
N LYS A 266 10.44 1.14 -15.55
CA LYS A 266 11.89 0.97 -15.74
C LYS A 266 12.73 2.00 -15.01
N MET A 267 12.13 3.17 -14.74
CA MET A 267 12.74 4.28 -14.01
C MET A 267 12.32 4.32 -12.53
N ASP A 268 11.83 3.20 -11.98
CA ASP A 268 11.43 3.12 -10.58
C ASP A 268 12.63 3.34 -9.64
N GLY A 269 12.62 4.50 -8.97
CA GLY A 269 13.65 4.89 -8.00
C GLY A 269 13.37 4.45 -6.55
N VAL A 270 12.22 3.82 -6.29
CA VAL A 270 11.81 3.35 -4.96
C VAL A 270 12.00 1.84 -4.83
N VAL A 271 11.41 1.09 -5.75
CA VAL A 271 11.60 -0.37 -5.86
C VAL A 271 12.28 -0.65 -7.20
N PRO A 272 13.60 -0.88 -7.20
CA PRO A 272 14.38 -0.94 -8.44
C PRO A 272 13.84 -1.96 -9.45
N TYR A 273 13.79 -1.58 -10.73
CA TYR A 273 13.32 -2.41 -11.83
C TYR A 273 14.02 -3.79 -11.91
N SER A 274 15.30 -3.88 -11.47
CA SER A 274 16.00 -5.16 -11.36
C SER A 274 15.27 -6.20 -10.48
N GLY A 275 14.32 -5.76 -9.67
CA GLY A 275 13.40 -6.64 -8.93
C GLY A 275 12.53 -7.48 -9.85
N SER A 276 12.20 -7.00 -11.05
CA SER A 276 11.40 -7.74 -12.04
C SER A 276 12.10 -9.02 -12.53
N GLU A 277 13.40 -8.96 -12.74
CA GLU A 277 14.22 -10.13 -13.12
C GLU A 277 14.25 -11.16 -11.97
N ASN A 278 14.49 -10.68 -10.73
CA ASN A 278 14.44 -11.53 -9.55
C ASN A 278 13.06 -12.18 -9.34
N LEU A 279 11.98 -11.44 -9.62
CA LEU A 279 10.62 -11.96 -9.52
C LEU A 279 10.37 -13.03 -10.58
N LYS A 280 10.85 -12.83 -11.81
CA LYS A 280 10.75 -13.79 -12.91
C LYS A 280 11.53 -15.08 -12.62
N GLU A 281 12.67 -14.99 -11.95
CA GLU A 281 13.39 -16.17 -11.45
C GLU A 281 12.60 -16.94 -10.39
N CYS A 282 11.83 -16.21 -9.54
CA CYS A 282 11.01 -16.82 -8.49
C CYS A 282 9.70 -17.40 -9.01
N ILE A 283 9.07 -16.73 -9.99
CA ILE A 283 7.79 -17.12 -10.61
C ILE A 283 8.00 -17.19 -12.13
N PRO A 284 8.49 -18.30 -12.67
CA PRO A 284 8.87 -18.39 -14.09
C PRO A 284 7.74 -18.17 -15.09
N HIS A 285 6.49 -18.38 -14.68
CA HIS A 285 5.29 -18.19 -15.51
C HIS A 285 4.67 -16.79 -15.39
N VAL A 286 5.36 -15.84 -14.74
CA VAL A 286 4.86 -14.46 -14.59
C VAL A 286 4.84 -13.74 -15.95
N GLU A 287 3.72 -13.09 -16.25
CA GLU A 287 3.61 -12.15 -17.37
C GLU A 287 4.13 -10.78 -16.92
N LEU A 288 5.10 -10.21 -17.62
CA LEU A 288 5.73 -8.92 -17.29
C LEU A 288 5.34 -7.84 -18.31
N LEU A 289 4.78 -6.74 -17.80
CA LEU A 289 4.68 -5.47 -18.48
C LEU A 289 5.79 -4.54 -17.97
N THR A 290 6.62 -4.03 -18.89
CA THR A 290 7.60 -2.98 -18.59
C THR A 290 7.13 -1.67 -19.16
N ILE A 291 7.06 -0.63 -18.31
CA ILE A 291 6.75 0.73 -18.72
C ILE A 291 8.06 1.51 -18.77
N GLU A 292 8.53 1.83 -19.99
CA GLU A 292 9.89 2.35 -20.24
C GLU A 292 10.19 3.64 -19.47
N GLU A 293 9.26 4.59 -19.47
CA GLU A 293 9.39 5.86 -18.73
C GLU A 293 8.67 5.85 -17.38
N GLY A 294 8.16 4.68 -16.96
CA GLY A 294 7.43 4.51 -15.72
C GLY A 294 8.33 4.63 -14.50
N THR A 295 7.88 5.39 -13.51
CA THR A 295 8.47 5.48 -12.17
C THR A 295 7.75 4.56 -11.20
N HIS A 296 7.92 4.71 -9.87
CA HIS A 296 7.24 3.86 -8.90
C HIS A 296 5.72 4.01 -8.91
N ASP A 297 5.24 5.17 -9.31
CA ASP A 297 3.86 5.64 -9.22
C ASP A 297 2.99 5.32 -10.46
N ILE A 298 3.40 4.35 -11.29
CA ILE A 298 2.67 3.92 -12.51
C ILE A 298 1.19 3.59 -12.25
N THR A 299 0.84 3.17 -11.04
CA THR A 299 -0.54 2.85 -10.63
C THR A 299 -1.50 4.02 -10.82
N TYR A 300 -1.03 5.24 -10.56
CA TYR A 300 -1.86 6.45 -10.60
C TYR A 300 -1.32 7.55 -11.51
N ARG A 301 -0.17 7.29 -12.16
CA ARG A 301 0.39 8.17 -13.19
C ARG A 301 0.19 7.66 -14.60
N GLN A 302 0.16 6.35 -14.79
CA GLN A 302 -0.05 5.68 -16.07
C GLN A 302 -1.14 4.61 -15.95
N PRO A 303 -2.31 4.97 -15.34
CA PRO A 303 -3.36 4.02 -15.04
C PRO A 303 -3.99 3.42 -16.30
N THR A 304 -4.03 4.12 -17.42
CA THR A 304 -4.59 3.62 -18.67
C THR A 304 -3.81 2.39 -19.15
N GLU A 305 -2.49 2.50 -19.32
CA GLU A 305 -1.66 1.40 -19.79
C GLU A 305 -1.64 0.22 -18.81
N VAL A 306 -1.45 0.52 -17.52
CA VAL A 306 -1.46 -0.48 -16.44
C VAL A 306 -2.81 -1.17 -16.35
N GLY A 307 -3.89 -0.40 -16.37
CA GLY A 307 -5.26 -0.90 -16.25
C GLY A 307 -5.68 -1.76 -17.43
N GLU A 308 -5.33 -1.38 -18.66
CA GLU A 308 -5.61 -2.18 -19.86
C GLU A 308 -4.90 -3.53 -19.84
N ALA A 309 -3.62 -3.53 -19.47
CA ALA A 309 -2.84 -4.77 -19.42
C ALA A 309 -3.35 -5.72 -18.32
N ILE A 310 -3.62 -5.19 -17.11
CA ILE A 310 -4.19 -5.99 -16.02
C ILE A 310 -5.58 -6.50 -16.41
N ASN A 311 -6.43 -5.65 -16.99
CA ASN A 311 -7.77 -6.05 -17.40
C ASN A 311 -7.73 -7.18 -18.44
N LYS A 312 -6.86 -7.10 -19.44
CA LYS A 312 -6.64 -8.17 -20.40
C LYS A 312 -6.21 -9.46 -19.72
N PHE A 313 -5.29 -9.39 -18.77
CA PHE A 313 -4.85 -10.54 -17.99
C PHE A 313 -6.00 -11.14 -17.14
N LEU A 314 -6.80 -10.31 -16.47
CA LEU A 314 -7.96 -10.78 -15.72
C LEU A 314 -8.97 -11.51 -16.61
N LEU A 315 -9.27 -10.93 -17.78
CA LEU A 315 -10.20 -11.52 -18.75
C LEU A 315 -9.73 -12.87 -19.30
N SER A 316 -8.42 -13.04 -19.51
CA SER A 316 -7.84 -14.31 -19.97
C SER A 316 -7.84 -15.41 -18.90
N ASN A 317 -8.04 -15.04 -17.64
CA ASN A 317 -8.09 -15.95 -16.48
C ASN A 317 -9.50 -16.07 -15.87
N ARG A 318 -10.53 -15.68 -16.63
CA ARG A 318 -11.91 -15.98 -16.33
C ARG A 318 -12.13 -17.49 -16.56
N GLN A 319 -12.48 -18.28 -15.56
CA GLN A 319 -13.21 -19.57 -15.66
C GLN A 319 -13.44 -20.12 -14.27
#